data_75367c8a256fd3f6d8d9c6018bba9bca
#
_entry.id   75367c8a256fd3f6d8d9c6018bba9bca
#
_cell.length_a   1.000
_cell.length_b   1.000
_cell.length_c   1.000
_cell.angle_alpha   90.00
_cell.angle_beta   90.00
_cell.angle_gamma   90.00
#
_symmetry.space_group_name_H-M   'P 1'
#
loop_
_entity.id
_entity.type
_entity.pdbx_description
1 polymer ?
#
loop_
_entity_poly.entity_id
_entity_poly.type
_entity_poly.pdbx_seq_one_letter_code
_entity_poly.pdbx_strand_id
1 'polypeptide(L)'
;MDHEKIIVLDFGGQYNQLIARRVRECNVYCEVQPYTLSLEEIKAKNPKGIIFTGGPNSVYDETSPRYTNEIYEMGVPILGICYGAQLMAYQLGGKVETAPVSEYGRTEVDIDSKDGLFQDVADKTICWMSHTDYISEAPEGFKVTAHTPVCPVAAMENKERKLYALQPHPEVMHTVEGMKMLRAFVKDVCGCSGDWQMGSFVENTIQAVREKVGNGKVLCALSGGVDSSVAAVLLSKAVGKQLTCVFVDHGLLRKNEGDEVEAVFGPDGPYDLNFVRVNAQQRFYDKLAGVTEPEQKRKIIGEEFIRVFEEEAKKIGAVDFLVQGTIYPDVIESGLGKSAVIKSHHNVGGLPDHVDFKEIVEPLRMLFKDEVRKAGLELGIPDYLVFRQPFPGPGLGIRIIGDVTEEKVKIVQDADAIYREEIARAMESGLIPKYGEEGTLGQYFAALTNMRSVGVMGDFRTYDYAVALRAVLTSDFMTAEAAQLPWEVLQTVTTRIVNEVKHVNRVVYDCTGKPPGTIEFE
;
A
#
# COMPACT_ATOMS: atom_id res chain seq x y z
N MET A 1 5.97 5.31 -23.40
CA MET A 1 4.89 4.72 -24.24
C MET A 1 3.57 5.25 -23.75
N ASP A 2 2.65 5.50 -24.66
CA ASP A 2 1.33 5.98 -24.30
C ASP A 2 0.44 4.75 -24.10
N HIS A 3 0.21 4.35 -22.84
CA HIS A 3 -0.70 3.28 -22.49
C HIS A 3 -2.15 3.74 -22.61
N GLU A 4 -3.05 2.80 -22.91
CA GLU A 4 -4.48 3.03 -22.73
C GLU A 4 -4.75 3.38 -21.26
N LYS A 5 -5.41 4.51 -21.00
CA LYS A 5 -5.53 4.99 -19.62
C LYS A 5 -6.96 5.35 -19.22
N ILE A 6 -7.24 5.09 -17.96
CA ILE A 6 -8.44 5.60 -17.27
C ILE A 6 -7.99 6.73 -16.34
N ILE A 7 -8.72 7.83 -16.33
CA ILE A 7 -8.54 8.92 -15.36
C ILE A 7 -9.54 8.72 -14.23
N VAL A 8 -9.05 8.67 -13.00
CA VAL A 8 -9.86 8.65 -11.78
C VAL A 8 -9.83 10.06 -11.20
N LEU A 9 -10.95 10.80 -11.28
CA LEU A 9 -11.09 12.13 -10.69
C LEU A 9 -11.49 12.00 -9.23
N ASP A 10 -10.63 12.51 -8.35
CA ASP A 10 -10.81 12.44 -6.91
C ASP A 10 -11.66 13.59 -6.38
N PHE A 11 -12.83 13.27 -5.87
CA PHE A 11 -13.76 14.19 -5.21
C PHE A 11 -13.65 14.17 -3.68
N GLY A 12 -12.54 13.64 -3.12
CA GLY A 12 -12.28 13.59 -1.69
C GLY A 12 -12.79 12.31 -1.00
N GLY A 13 -13.09 11.27 -1.77
CA GLY A 13 -13.53 9.99 -1.24
C GLY A 13 -12.38 9.18 -0.62
N GLN A 14 -12.72 8.32 0.34
CA GLN A 14 -11.73 7.47 1.02
C GLN A 14 -11.16 6.35 0.15
N TYR A 15 -11.86 5.97 -0.93
CA TYR A 15 -11.56 4.79 -1.74
C TYR A 15 -10.96 5.11 -3.12
N ASN A 16 -10.49 6.34 -3.37
CA ASN A 16 -9.92 6.76 -4.66
C ASN A 16 -8.74 5.89 -5.10
N GLN A 17 -7.80 5.59 -4.19
CA GLN A 17 -6.66 4.70 -4.47
C GLN A 17 -7.13 3.26 -4.73
N LEU A 18 -8.17 2.81 -4.05
CA LEU A 18 -8.70 1.47 -4.23
C LEU A 18 -9.37 1.32 -5.60
N ILE A 19 -10.12 2.34 -6.06
CA ILE A 19 -10.67 2.38 -7.42
C ILE A 19 -9.53 2.24 -8.45
N ALA A 20 -8.48 3.05 -8.31
CA ALA A 20 -7.33 3.00 -9.20
C ALA A 20 -6.66 1.62 -9.21
N ARG A 21 -6.47 1.02 -8.04
CA ARG A 21 -5.92 -0.34 -7.91
C ARG A 21 -6.77 -1.38 -8.64
N ARG A 22 -8.12 -1.32 -8.50
CA ARG A 22 -9.04 -2.23 -9.19
C ARG A 22 -8.99 -2.09 -10.71
N VAL A 23 -8.83 -0.86 -11.22
CA VAL A 23 -8.59 -0.63 -12.66
C VAL A 23 -7.27 -1.29 -13.11
N ARG A 24 -6.19 -1.15 -12.31
CA ARG A 24 -4.90 -1.79 -12.60
C ARG A 24 -4.97 -3.33 -12.58
N GLU A 25 -5.80 -3.90 -11.72
CA GLU A 25 -6.07 -5.35 -11.70
C GLU A 25 -6.74 -5.84 -13.00
N CYS A 26 -7.36 -4.95 -13.78
CA CYS A 26 -7.83 -5.24 -15.14
C CYS A 26 -6.71 -5.12 -16.21
N ASN A 27 -5.45 -4.96 -15.82
CA ASN A 27 -4.29 -4.71 -16.70
C ASN A 27 -4.44 -3.41 -17.52
N VAL A 28 -5.05 -2.37 -16.95
CA VAL A 28 -5.22 -1.06 -17.58
C VAL A 28 -4.57 0.01 -16.73
N TYR A 29 -3.76 0.84 -17.34
CA TYR A 29 -3.13 1.96 -16.65
C TYR A 29 -4.16 2.98 -16.20
N CYS A 30 -4.03 3.53 -15.01
CA CYS A 30 -4.86 4.63 -14.54
C CYS A 30 -4.06 5.66 -13.75
N GLU A 31 -4.58 6.87 -13.76
CA GLU A 31 -4.04 8.01 -13.00
C GLU A 31 -5.15 8.55 -12.10
N VAL A 32 -4.85 8.72 -10.81
CA VAL A 32 -5.69 9.51 -9.90
C VAL A 32 -5.33 10.97 -10.08
N GLN A 33 -6.32 11.81 -10.34
CA GLN A 33 -6.15 13.24 -10.57
C GLN A 33 -7.14 14.01 -9.71
N PRO A 34 -6.80 15.22 -9.23
CA PRO A 34 -7.74 16.03 -8.47
C PRO A 34 -8.90 16.48 -9.37
N TYR A 35 -10.10 16.62 -8.80
CA TYR A 35 -11.27 17.14 -9.53
C TYR A 35 -11.07 18.55 -10.10
N THR A 36 -10.03 19.26 -9.67
CA THR A 36 -9.65 20.59 -10.16
C THR A 36 -8.83 20.56 -11.46
N LEU A 37 -8.45 19.35 -11.96
CA LEU A 37 -7.74 19.23 -13.23
C LEU A 37 -8.63 19.80 -14.37
N SER A 38 -8.07 20.66 -15.22
CA SER A 38 -8.85 21.29 -16.29
C SER A 38 -9.28 20.30 -17.37
N LEU A 39 -10.35 20.65 -18.09
CA LEU A 39 -10.88 19.84 -19.18
C LEU A 39 -9.87 19.68 -20.33
N GLU A 40 -9.07 20.72 -20.60
CA GLU A 40 -8.00 20.70 -21.59
C GLU A 40 -6.89 19.72 -21.20
N GLU A 41 -6.51 19.70 -19.92
CA GLU A 41 -5.50 18.75 -19.43
C GLU A 41 -6.02 17.31 -19.50
N ILE A 42 -7.32 17.08 -19.20
CA ILE A 42 -7.94 15.75 -19.37
C ILE A 42 -7.91 15.35 -20.84
N LYS A 43 -8.31 16.23 -21.76
CA LYS A 43 -8.29 15.96 -23.20
C LYS A 43 -6.88 15.67 -23.71
N ALA A 44 -5.87 16.42 -23.23
CA ALA A 44 -4.47 16.20 -23.61
C ALA A 44 -3.94 14.82 -23.16
N LYS A 45 -4.50 14.25 -22.09
CA LYS A 45 -4.16 12.91 -21.62
C LYS A 45 -4.82 11.79 -22.45
N ASN A 46 -5.76 12.10 -23.32
CA ASN A 46 -6.47 11.18 -24.21
C ASN A 46 -6.98 9.90 -23.50
N PRO A 47 -7.80 10.01 -22.43
CA PRO A 47 -8.26 8.85 -21.68
C PRO A 47 -9.26 8.02 -22.47
N LYS A 48 -9.24 6.69 -22.25
CA LYS A 48 -10.27 5.77 -22.75
C LYS A 48 -11.55 5.80 -21.93
N GLY A 49 -11.47 6.24 -20.67
CA GLY A 49 -12.58 6.39 -19.75
C GLY A 49 -12.23 7.27 -18.57
N ILE A 50 -13.26 7.75 -17.88
CA ILE A 50 -13.12 8.57 -16.69
C ILE A 50 -13.98 7.98 -15.58
N ILE A 51 -13.44 7.94 -14.33
CA ILE A 51 -14.20 7.52 -13.15
C ILE A 51 -14.25 8.70 -12.18
N PHE A 52 -15.46 9.07 -11.75
CA PHE A 52 -15.69 10.01 -10.66
C PHE A 52 -15.79 9.24 -9.36
N THR A 53 -14.98 9.58 -8.38
CA THR A 53 -14.95 8.88 -7.09
C THR A 53 -16.14 9.26 -6.21
N GLY A 54 -16.28 8.54 -5.09
CA GLY A 54 -17.08 9.01 -3.96
C GLY A 54 -16.52 10.29 -3.36
N GLY A 55 -17.28 10.89 -2.44
CA GLY A 55 -16.87 12.08 -1.69
C GLY A 55 -17.70 12.24 -0.42
N PRO A 56 -17.23 13.03 0.56
CA PRO A 56 -17.87 13.16 1.86
C PRO A 56 -19.04 14.17 1.86
N ASN A 57 -19.25 14.91 0.78
CA ASN A 57 -20.16 16.06 0.71
C ASN A 57 -21.51 15.69 0.08
N SER A 58 -22.54 16.50 0.37
CA SER A 58 -23.78 16.51 -0.40
C SER A 58 -23.64 17.33 -1.67
N VAL A 59 -24.29 16.92 -2.75
CA VAL A 59 -24.30 17.68 -4.03
C VAL A 59 -24.97 19.04 -3.88
N TYR A 60 -25.70 19.29 -2.81
CA TYR A 60 -26.38 20.56 -2.55
C TYR A 60 -25.51 21.58 -1.80
N ASP A 61 -24.43 21.14 -1.16
CA ASP A 61 -23.54 22.07 -0.45
C ASP A 61 -22.79 22.97 -1.45
N GLU A 62 -22.74 24.26 -1.19
CA GLU A 62 -22.07 25.23 -2.07
C GLU A 62 -20.56 24.97 -2.19
N THR A 63 -19.96 24.42 -1.15
CA THR A 63 -18.53 24.10 -1.07
C THR A 63 -18.18 22.72 -1.62
N SER A 64 -19.17 21.94 -2.05
CA SER A 64 -18.94 20.59 -2.55
C SER A 64 -18.13 20.59 -3.84
N PRO A 65 -17.19 19.66 -4.01
CA PRO A 65 -16.40 19.53 -5.22
C PRO A 65 -17.30 19.22 -6.41
N ARG A 66 -17.21 20.06 -7.44
CA ARG A 66 -17.97 19.91 -8.68
C ARG A 66 -17.05 19.99 -9.88
N TYR A 67 -17.46 19.37 -10.97
CA TYR A 67 -16.78 19.49 -12.25
C TYR A 67 -17.69 20.20 -13.28
N THR A 68 -17.12 20.73 -14.35
CA THR A 68 -17.90 21.36 -15.43
C THR A 68 -18.74 20.32 -16.18
N ASN A 69 -19.98 20.70 -16.56
CA ASN A 69 -20.91 19.82 -17.31
C ASN A 69 -20.38 19.45 -18.71
N GLU A 70 -19.46 20.24 -19.25
CA GLU A 70 -18.83 19.98 -20.55
C GLU A 70 -18.06 18.64 -20.59
N ILE A 71 -17.69 18.07 -19.44
CA ILE A 71 -17.03 16.77 -19.38
C ILE A 71 -17.93 15.65 -19.92
N TYR A 72 -19.25 15.75 -19.70
CA TYR A 72 -20.21 14.77 -20.19
C TYR A 72 -20.42 14.80 -21.72
N GLU A 73 -19.91 15.83 -22.39
CA GLU A 73 -19.97 16.00 -23.84
C GLU A 73 -18.65 15.57 -24.54
N MET A 74 -17.68 15.08 -23.81
CA MET A 74 -16.39 14.64 -24.38
C MET A 74 -16.49 13.38 -25.26
N GLY A 75 -17.61 12.64 -25.18
CA GLY A 75 -17.76 11.35 -25.88
C GLY A 75 -16.92 10.21 -25.32
N VAL A 76 -16.23 10.44 -24.20
CA VAL A 76 -15.46 9.44 -23.44
C VAL A 76 -16.38 8.81 -22.40
N PRO A 77 -16.36 7.48 -22.20
CA PRO A 77 -17.14 6.82 -21.16
C PRO A 77 -16.86 7.38 -19.77
N ILE A 78 -17.91 7.66 -19.00
CA ILE A 78 -17.79 8.15 -17.63
C ILE A 78 -18.56 7.24 -16.68
N LEU A 79 -17.93 6.81 -15.60
CA LEU A 79 -18.54 6.10 -14.48
C LEU A 79 -18.51 6.96 -13.22
N GLY A 80 -19.67 7.31 -12.67
CA GLY A 80 -19.80 7.92 -11.36
C GLY A 80 -20.00 6.86 -10.27
N ILE A 81 -19.27 6.97 -9.17
CA ILE A 81 -19.38 6.07 -8.01
C ILE A 81 -19.81 6.89 -6.78
N CYS A 82 -20.87 6.50 -6.11
CA CYS A 82 -21.41 7.12 -4.90
C CYS A 82 -21.64 8.63 -5.10
N TYR A 83 -20.85 9.53 -4.50
CA TYR A 83 -20.94 10.97 -4.75
C TYR A 83 -20.82 11.31 -6.24
N GLY A 84 -19.91 10.67 -6.98
CA GLY A 84 -19.76 10.87 -8.42
C GLY A 84 -21.02 10.50 -9.22
N ALA A 85 -21.78 9.50 -8.78
CA ALA A 85 -23.08 9.12 -9.35
C ALA A 85 -24.15 10.19 -9.05
N GLN A 86 -24.19 10.64 -7.80
CA GLN A 86 -25.13 11.70 -7.37
C GLN A 86 -24.83 13.02 -8.09
N LEU A 87 -23.56 13.39 -8.23
CA LEU A 87 -23.14 14.60 -8.96
C LEU A 87 -23.57 14.53 -10.42
N MET A 88 -23.37 13.39 -11.09
CA MET A 88 -23.82 13.16 -12.46
C MET A 88 -25.34 13.31 -12.57
N ALA A 89 -26.12 12.68 -11.70
CA ALA A 89 -27.57 12.77 -11.68
C ALA A 89 -28.02 14.21 -11.48
N TYR A 90 -27.48 14.90 -10.47
CA TYR A 90 -27.84 16.30 -10.18
C TYR A 90 -27.54 17.24 -11.33
N GLN A 91 -26.34 17.14 -11.92
CA GLN A 91 -25.94 18.04 -13.02
C GLN A 91 -26.70 17.81 -14.33
N LEU A 92 -27.22 16.60 -14.53
CA LEU A 92 -28.00 16.25 -15.75
C LEU A 92 -29.52 16.34 -15.56
N GLY A 93 -30.01 16.87 -14.43
CA GLY A 93 -31.41 17.15 -14.19
C GLY A 93 -32.18 16.05 -13.47
N GLY A 94 -31.54 15.06 -12.93
CA GLY A 94 -32.11 14.10 -12.00
C GLY A 94 -32.27 14.69 -10.59
N LYS A 95 -32.82 13.90 -9.65
CA LYS A 95 -33.01 14.32 -8.26
C LYS A 95 -32.18 13.51 -7.32
N VAL A 96 -31.56 14.20 -6.37
CA VAL A 96 -30.84 13.61 -5.25
C VAL A 96 -31.55 14.05 -3.97
N GLU A 97 -31.81 13.16 -3.05
CA GLU A 97 -32.55 13.46 -1.82
C GLU A 97 -31.84 12.79 -0.64
N THR A 98 -32.05 13.34 0.55
CA THR A 98 -31.58 12.69 1.78
C THR A 98 -32.50 11.52 2.12
N ALA A 99 -31.95 10.34 2.28
CA ALA A 99 -32.72 9.13 2.54
C ALA A 99 -33.39 9.20 3.92
N PRO A 100 -34.66 8.71 4.04
CA PRO A 100 -35.32 8.56 5.34
C PRO A 100 -34.56 7.62 6.28
N VAL A 101 -33.88 6.64 5.70
CA VAL A 101 -32.99 5.70 6.37
C VAL A 101 -31.72 5.58 5.55
N SER A 102 -30.58 5.93 6.13
CA SER A 102 -29.28 5.81 5.46
C SER A 102 -28.92 4.36 5.23
N GLU A 103 -28.20 4.07 4.14
CA GLU A 103 -27.65 2.75 3.88
C GLU A 103 -26.15 2.75 4.16
N TYR A 104 -25.73 2.02 5.20
CA TYR A 104 -24.34 1.81 5.56
C TYR A 104 -24.06 0.31 5.74
N GLY A 105 -23.07 -0.21 5.02
CA GLY A 105 -22.67 -1.60 5.11
C GLY A 105 -23.14 -2.47 3.95
N ARG A 106 -23.27 -3.76 4.21
CA ARG A 106 -23.62 -4.78 3.21
C ARG A 106 -25.13 -4.75 2.94
N THR A 107 -25.49 -4.40 1.71
CA THR A 107 -26.89 -4.26 1.26
C THR A 107 -27.14 -5.17 0.06
N GLU A 108 -28.25 -5.88 0.03
CA GLU A 108 -28.70 -6.63 -1.14
C GLU A 108 -29.25 -5.66 -2.19
N VAL A 109 -28.73 -5.76 -3.41
CA VAL A 109 -29.10 -4.92 -4.58
C VAL A 109 -29.75 -5.82 -5.62
N ASP A 110 -30.93 -5.43 -6.07
CA ASP A 110 -31.65 -6.06 -7.18
C ASP A 110 -31.17 -5.48 -8.52
N ILE A 111 -30.80 -6.36 -9.46
CA ILE A 111 -30.29 -5.97 -10.79
C ILE A 111 -31.46 -6.03 -11.78
N ASP A 112 -31.88 -4.86 -12.28
CA ASP A 112 -33.01 -4.70 -13.19
C ASP A 112 -32.63 -4.91 -14.66
N SER A 113 -31.34 -4.78 -14.98
CA SER A 113 -30.83 -4.95 -16.34
C SER A 113 -29.46 -5.61 -16.34
N LYS A 114 -29.31 -6.69 -17.11
CA LYS A 114 -28.05 -7.40 -17.33
C LYS A 114 -27.14 -6.78 -18.39
N ASP A 115 -27.47 -5.62 -18.85
CA ASP A 115 -26.68 -4.89 -19.83
C ASP A 115 -25.54 -4.08 -19.16
N GLY A 116 -24.59 -3.66 -19.96
CA GLY A 116 -23.52 -2.74 -19.54
C GLY A 116 -22.69 -3.29 -18.38
N LEU A 117 -22.77 -2.64 -17.22
CA LEU A 117 -21.93 -3.01 -16.07
C LEU A 117 -22.32 -4.33 -15.41
N PHE A 118 -23.53 -4.85 -15.63
CA PHE A 118 -24.10 -5.99 -14.92
C PHE A 118 -24.20 -7.28 -15.74
N GLN A 119 -23.59 -7.36 -16.92
CA GLN A 119 -23.71 -8.52 -17.81
C GLN A 119 -23.33 -9.85 -17.15
N ASP A 120 -22.32 -9.84 -16.29
CA ASP A 120 -21.80 -11.02 -15.59
C ASP A 120 -22.15 -11.05 -14.09
N VAL A 121 -23.02 -10.16 -13.63
CA VAL A 121 -23.45 -10.03 -12.24
C VAL A 121 -24.73 -10.84 -12.00
N ALA A 122 -24.92 -11.47 -10.85
CA ALA A 122 -26.14 -12.18 -10.48
C ALA A 122 -27.38 -11.24 -10.44
N ASP A 123 -28.60 -11.78 -10.49
CA ASP A 123 -29.84 -10.97 -10.44
C ASP A 123 -29.98 -10.22 -9.11
N LYS A 124 -29.38 -10.77 -8.06
CA LYS A 124 -29.22 -10.14 -6.75
C LYS A 124 -27.79 -10.31 -6.29
N THR A 125 -27.22 -9.24 -5.78
CA THR A 125 -25.84 -9.26 -5.28
C THR A 125 -25.70 -8.41 -4.02
N ILE A 126 -24.71 -8.71 -3.20
CA ILE A 126 -24.38 -7.90 -2.02
C ILE A 126 -23.39 -6.83 -2.42
N CYS A 127 -23.78 -5.58 -2.18
CA CYS A 127 -22.92 -4.41 -2.39
C CYS A 127 -22.65 -3.66 -1.08
N TRP A 128 -21.55 -2.96 -1.03
CA TRP A 128 -21.24 -2.04 0.06
C TRP A 128 -21.86 -0.67 -0.22
N MET A 129 -22.78 -0.27 0.64
CA MET A 129 -23.38 1.07 0.64
C MET A 129 -22.73 1.93 1.72
N SER A 130 -22.57 3.22 1.45
CA SER A 130 -22.03 4.20 2.40
C SER A 130 -22.56 5.58 2.04
N HIS A 131 -23.87 5.78 2.23
CA HIS A 131 -24.51 7.04 1.84
C HIS A 131 -25.71 7.41 2.70
N THR A 132 -25.93 8.72 2.85
CA THR A 132 -27.12 9.34 3.40
C THR A 132 -27.99 9.90 2.27
N ASP A 133 -27.37 10.56 1.28
CA ASP A 133 -28.05 11.03 0.08
C ASP A 133 -28.10 9.93 -0.99
N TYR A 134 -29.19 9.89 -1.76
CA TYR A 134 -29.43 8.90 -2.81
C TYR A 134 -30.07 9.54 -4.03
N ILE A 135 -29.95 8.92 -5.18
CA ILE A 135 -30.64 9.36 -6.42
C ILE A 135 -32.09 8.86 -6.34
N SER A 136 -33.04 9.79 -6.19
CA SER A 136 -34.47 9.47 -6.13
C SER A 136 -35.12 9.41 -7.52
N GLU A 137 -34.58 10.16 -8.50
CA GLU A 137 -35.08 10.20 -9.88
C GLU A 137 -33.90 10.31 -10.85
N ALA A 138 -33.80 9.37 -11.77
CA ALA A 138 -32.78 9.38 -12.80
C ALA A 138 -33.00 10.54 -13.80
N PRO A 139 -31.92 11.12 -14.38
CA PRO A 139 -32.06 12.13 -15.41
C PRO A 139 -32.77 11.60 -16.66
N GLU A 140 -33.37 12.51 -17.47
CA GLU A 140 -33.96 12.14 -18.75
C GLU A 140 -32.99 11.39 -19.67
N GLY A 141 -33.45 10.31 -20.28
CA GLY A 141 -32.62 9.46 -21.15
C GLY A 141 -31.76 8.44 -20.44
N PHE A 142 -31.77 8.38 -19.09
CA PHE A 142 -31.14 7.32 -18.34
C PHE A 142 -32.10 6.17 -18.06
N LYS A 143 -31.57 4.94 -18.15
CA LYS A 143 -32.21 3.71 -17.72
C LYS A 143 -31.72 3.33 -16.32
N VAL A 144 -32.61 3.10 -15.39
CA VAL A 144 -32.29 2.50 -14.11
C VAL A 144 -31.92 1.04 -14.34
N THR A 145 -30.80 0.59 -13.80
CA THR A 145 -30.25 -0.75 -14.01
C THR A 145 -30.12 -1.58 -12.73
N ALA A 146 -30.24 -0.95 -11.56
CA ALA A 146 -30.31 -1.62 -10.27
C ALA A 146 -30.98 -0.72 -9.22
N HIS A 147 -31.61 -1.37 -8.22
CA HIS A 147 -32.25 -0.68 -7.10
C HIS A 147 -32.12 -1.45 -5.78
N THR A 148 -32.43 -0.78 -4.66
CA THR A 148 -32.70 -1.38 -3.36
C THR A 148 -34.07 -0.92 -2.87
N PRO A 149 -34.64 -1.50 -1.81
CA PRO A 149 -35.89 -1.01 -1.23
C PRO A 149 -35.85 0.46 -0.78
N VAL A 150 -34.64 1.00 -0.48
CA VAL A 150 -34.45 2.38 -0.01
C VAL A 150 -33.92 3.28 -1.12
N CYS A 151 -33.07 2.77 -1.99
CA CYS A 151 -32.44 3.51 -3.09
C CYS A 151 -33.05 3.07 -4.44
N PRO A 152 -34.03 3.82 -5.00
CA PRO A 152 -34.72 3.43 -6.24
C PRO A 152 -33.81 3.51 -7.47
N VAL A 153 -32.71 4.24 -7.40
CA VAL A 153 -31.70 4.35 -8.46
C VAL A 153 -30.33 4.01 -7.86
N ALA A 154 -30.13 2.72 -7.55
CA ALA A 154 -28.82 2.24 -7.10
C ALA A 154 -27.80 2.18 -8.25
N ALA A 155 -28.28 2.04 -9.50
CA ALA A 155 -27.46 2.18 -10.68
C ALA A 155 -28.28 2.69 -11.86
N MET A 156 -27.64 3.45 -12.75
CA MET A 156 -28.25 3.95 -13.97
C MET A 156 -27.23 4.05 -15.11
N GLU A 157 -27.73 4.01 -16.34
CA GLU A 157 -26.89 4.15 -17.54
C GLU A 157 -27.56 4.98 -18.63
N ASN A 158 -26.77 5.71 -19.42
CA ASN A 158 -27.12 6.25 -20.72
C ASN A 158 -26.08 5.78 -21.74
N LYS A 159 -26.41 4.75 -22.50
CA LYS A 159 -25.46 4.09 -23.43
C LYS A 159 -25.09 4.98 -24.60
N GLU A 160 -26.01 5.82 -25.07
CA GLU A 160 -25.75 6.73 -26.20
C GLU A 160 -24.69 7.75 -25.84
N ARG A 161 -24.77 8.30 -24.63
CA ARG A 161 -23.82 9.26 -24.08
C ARG A 161 -22.62 8.59 -23.37
N LYS A 162 -22.63 7.25 -23.22
CA LYS A 162 -21.63 6.46 -22.49
C LYS A 162 -21.47 6.89 -21.04
N LEU A 163 -22.58 7.20 -20.38
CA LEU A 163 -22.60 7.63 -18.98
C LEU A 163 -23.19 6.53 -18.11
N TYR A 164 -22.47 6.20 -17.02
CA TYR A 164 -22.80 5.13 -16.10
C TYR A 164 -22.68 5.62 -14.66
N ALA A 165 -23.54 5.16 -13.78
CA ALA A 165 -23.52 5.57 -12.38
C ALA A 165 -23.85 4.40 -11.45
N LEU A 166 -23.10 4.29 -10.36
CA LEU A 166 -23.28 3.32 -9.30
C LEU A 166 -23.35 4.04 -7.95
N GLN A 167 -24.42 3.87 -7.20
CA GLN A 167 -24.50 4.33 -5.80
C GLN A 167 -23.62 3.49 -4.88
N PRO A 168 -23.58 2.14 -4.99
CA PRO A 168 -22.67 1.30 -4.23
C PRO A 168 -21.21 1.49 -4.63
N HIS A 169 -20.31 1.02 -3.75
CA HIS A 169 -18.88 1.01 -3.95
C HIS A 169 -18.39 -0.33 -4.53
N PRO A 170 -18.19 -0.45 -5.86
CA PRO A 170 -17.74 -1.69 -6.48
C PRO A 170 -16.28 -2.03 -6.16
N GLU A 171 -15.49 -1.05 -5.73
CA GLU A 171 -14.06 -1.18 -5.46
C GLU A 171 -13.73 -1.92 -4.17
N VAL A 172 -14.66 -1.94 -3.19
CA VAL A 172 -14.40 -2.55 -1.87
C VAL A 172 -14.70 -4.05 -1.88
N MET A 173 -13.97 -4.81 -1.06
CA MET A 173 -14.10 -6.28 -0.98
C MET A 173 -15.49 -6.75 -0.55
N HIS A 174 -16.24 -5.93 0.18
CA HIS A 174 -17.58 -6.26 0.64
C HIS A 174 -18.64 -6.21 -0.47
N THR A 175 -18.33 -5.63 -1.64
CA THR A 175 -19.14 -5.77 -2.84
C THR A 175 -18.71 -7.02 -3.59
N VAL A 176 -19.51 -8.08 -3.45
CA VAL A 176 -19.13 -9.45 -3.85
C VAL A 176 -18.74 -9.54 -5.31
N GLU A 177 -19.45 -8.86 -6.20
CA GLU A 177 -19.22 -8.90 -7.64
C GLU A 177 -18.70 -7.57 -8.22
N GLY A 178 -18.16 -6.70 -7.36
CA GLY A 178 -17.70 -5.36 -7.75
C GLY A 178 -16.63 -5.36 -8.84
N MET A 179 -15.71 -6.33 -8.81
CA MET A 179 -14.70 -6.48 -9.87
C MET A 179 -15.30 -6.80 -11.24
N LYS A 180 -16.43 -7.51 -11.31
CA LYS A 180 -17.10 -7.76 -12.59
C LYS A 180 -17.67 -6.45 -13.16
N MET A 181 -18.28 -5.61 -12.30
CA MET A 181 -18.81 -4.29 -12.70
C MET A 181 -17.70 -3.37 -13.21
N LEU A 182 -16.58 -3.26 -12.47
CA LEU A 182 -15.46 -2.43 -12.89
C LEU A 182 -14.78 -2.97 -14.15
N ARG A 183 -14.65 -4.28 -14.28
CA ARG A 183 -14.09 -4.91 -15.47
C ARG A 183 -14.96 -4.65 -16.70
N ALA A 184 -16.29 -4.77 -16.56
CA ALA A 184 -17.22 -4.46 -17.63
C ALA A 184 -17.08 -3.00 -18.07
N PHE A 185 -16.97 -2.04 -17.13
CA PHE A 185 -16.71 -0.64 -17.49
C PHE A 185 -15.39 -0.48 -18.25
N VAL A 186 -14.29 -0.99 -17.70
CA VAL A 186 -12.94 -0.78 -18.25
C VAL A 186 -12.74 -1.50 -19.58
N LYS A 187 -13.17 -2.78 -19.68
CA LYS A 187 -12.93 -3.61 -20.85
C LYS A 187 -14.00 -3.45 -21.93
N ASP A 188 -15.28 -3.53 -21.55
CA ASP A 188 -16.35 -3.63 -22.52
C ASP A 188 -16.87 -2.24 -22.90
N VAL A 189 -17.04 -1.35 -21.95
CA VAL A 189 -17.52 0.02 -22.20
C VAL A 189 -16.42 0.94 -22.73
N CYS A 190 -15.24 0.95 -22.08
CA CYS A 190 -14.10 1.78 -22.49
C CYS A 190 -13.27 1.14 -23.62
N GLY A 191 -13.44 -0.16 -23.87
CA GLY A 191 -12.73 -0.90 -24.93
C GLY A 191 -11.22 -1.02 -24.70
N CYS A 192 -10.79 -1.05 -23.42
CA CYS A 192 -9.36 -1.19 -23.10
C CYS A 192 -8.88 -2.62 -23.35
N SER A 193 -7.80 -2.78 -24.11
CA SER A 193 -7.22 -4.09 -24.41
C SER A 193 -6.51 -4.74 -23.21
N GLY A 194 -5.93 -3.92 -22.32
CA GLY A 194 -5.13 -4.39 -21.17
C GLY A 194 -3.65 -4.45 -21.48
N ASP A 195 -3.11 -3.37 -21.95
CA ASP A 195 -1.70 -3.21 -22.35
C ASP A 195 -0.74 -2.93 -21.17
N TRP A 196 -1.29 -2.73 -19.97
CA TRP A 196 -0.52 -2.52 -18.76
C TRP A 196 -0.05 -3.86 -18.18
N GLN A 197 1.15 -4.29 -18.55
CA GLN A 197 1.74 -5.57 -18.14
C GLN A 197 3.12 -5.36 -17.52
N MET A 198 3.40 -6.05 -16.41
CA MET A 198 4.63 -5.82 -15.65
C MET A 198 5.91 -6.19 -16.40
N GLY A 199 5.91 -7.24 -17.20
CA GLY A 199 7.06 -7.59 -18.07
C GLY A 199 7.45 -6.43 -18.98
N SER A 200 6.48 -5.88 -19.71
CA SER A 200 6.70 -4.72 -20.59
C SER A 200 7.09 -3.47 -19.81
N PHE A 201 6.50 -3.26 -18.61
CA PHE A 201 6.88 -2.16 -17.74
C PHE A 201 8.35 -2.26 -17.33
N VAL A 202 8.80 -3.43 -16.88
CA VAL A 202 10.18 -3.67 -16.45
C VAL A 202 11.17 -3.39 -17.59
N GLU A 203 10.93 -3.93 -18.78
CA GLU A 203 11.79 -3.73 -19.95
C GLU A 203 11.88 -2.25 -20.34
N ASN A 204 10.74 -1.57 -20.42
CA ASN A 204 10.67 -0.15 -20.77
C ASN A 204 11.35 0.73 -19.72
N THR A 205 11.18 0.41 -18.43
CA THR A 205 11.79 1.18 -17.35
C THR A 205 13.31 0.98 -17.34
N ILE A 206 13.81 -0.23 -17.57
CA ILE A 206 15.25 -0.50 -17.73
C ILE A 206 15.83 0.36 -18.87
N GLN A 207 15.16 0.42 -20.01
CA GLN A 207 15.62 1.22 -21.15
C GLN A 207 15.60 2.71 -20.82
N ALA A 208 14.53 3.22 -20.26
CA ALA A 208 14.40 4.64 -19.86
C ALA A 208 15.44 5.06 -18.83
N VAL A 209 15.71 4.20 -17.84
CA VAL A 209 16.75 4.44 -16.83
C VAL A 209 18.14 4.47 -17.49
N ARG A 210 18.42 3.54 -18.41
CA ARG A 210 19.69 3.48 -19.14
C ARG A 210 19.94 4.74 -19.94
N GLU A 211 18.93 5.22 -20.66
CA GLU A 211 18.98 6.45 -21.43
C GLU A 211 19.18 7.69 -20.55
N LYS A 212 18.43 7.76 -19.42
CA LYS A 212 18.51 8.86 -18.47
C LYS A 212 19.87 8.95 -17.78
N VAL A 213 20.38 7.82 -17.32
CA VAL A 213 21.63 7.76 -16.55
C VAL A 213 22.87 7.90 -17.44
N GLY A 214 22.84 7.33 -18.65
CA GLY A 214 24.00 7.32 -19.55
C GLY A 214 25.23 6.74 -18.86
N ASN A 215 26.30 7.54 -18.75
CA ASN A 215 27.55 7.18 -18.07
C ASN A 215 27.62 7.68 -16.61
N GLY A 216 26.51 8.18 -16.06
CA GLY A 216 26.47 8.76 -14.72
C GLY A 216 26.57 7.70 -13.61
N LYS A 217 26.99 8.12 -12.43
CA LYS A 217 27.04 7.29 -11.22
C LYS A 217 25.73 7.39 -10.47
N VAL A 218 25.24 6.27 -9.98
CA VAL A 218 23.96 6.14 -9.31
C VAL A 218 24.16 5.64 -7.88
N LEU A 219 23.53 6.29 -6.91
CA LEU A 219 23.53 5.91 -5.51
C LEU A 219 22.13 5.49 -5.09
N CYS A 220 22.03 4.38 -4.38
CA CYS A 220 20.78 3.84 -3.86
C CYS A 220 20.90 3.54 -2.37
N ALA A 221 19.98 4.06 -1.55
CA ALA A 221 19.80 3.62 -0.18
C ALA A 221 18.99 2.31 -0.18
N LEU A 222 19.63 1.21 0.16
CA LEU A 222 19.00 -0.10 0.23
C LEU A 222 18.55 -0.37 1.66
N SER A 223 17.24 -0.34 1.92
CA SER A 223 16.68 -0.58 3.26
C SER A 223 16.43 -2.07 3.56
N GLY A 224 16.60 -2.95 2.57
CA GLY A 224 16.19 -4.36 2.67
C GLY A 224 14.68 -4.58 2.50
N GLY A 225 13.88 -3.53 2.36
CA GLY A 225 12.45 -3.62 2.03
C GLY A 225 12.22 -4.01 0.57
N VAL A 226 10.99 -4.45 0.24
CA VAL A 226 10.62 -4.90 -1.11
C VAL A 226 10.89 -3.82 -2.16
N ASP A 227 10.46 -2.58 -1.91
CA ASP A 227 10.54 -1.49 -2.90
C ASP A 227 11.99 -1.12 -3.23
N SER A 228 12.82 -0.92 -2.20
CA SER A 228 14.25 -0.63 -2.40
C SER A 228 14.99 -1.79 -3.08
N SER A 229 14.61 -3.03 -2.79
CA SER A 229 15.17 -4.22 -3.44
C SER A 229 14.80 -4.31 -4.91
N VAL A 230 13.53 -4.10 -5.25
CA VAL A 230 13.06 -4.10 -6.64
C VAL A 230 13.70 -2.95 -7.43
N ALA A 231 13.78 -1.75 -6.84
CA ALA A 231 14.47 -0.61 -7.46
C ALA A 231 15.96 -0.91 -7.72
N ALA A 232 16.66 -1.47 -6.74
CA ALA A 232 18.07 -1.82 -6.87
C ALA A 232 18.33 -2.86 -7.97
N VAL A 233 17.52 -3.93 -8.04
CA VAL A 233 17.64 -4.97 -9.07
C VAL A 233 17.33 -4.41 -10.46
N LEU A 234 16.28 -3.61 -10.58
CA LEU A 234 15.93 -2.96 -11.85
C LEU A 234 17.08 -2.07 -12.35
N LEU A 235 17.66 -1.27 -11.46
CA LEU A 235 18.79 -0.42 -11.80
C LEU A 235 20.07 -1.22 -12.10
N SER A 236 20.33 -2.32 -11.38
CA SER A 236 21.48 -3.16 -11.68
C SER A 236 21.41 -3.73 -13.12
N LYS A 237 20.21 -4.10 -13.58
CA LYS A 237 19.98 -4.54 -14.97
C LYS A 237 20.09 -3.40 -15.99
N ALA A 238 19.81 -2.15 -15.57
CA ALA A 238 19.92 -0.99 -16.45
C ALA A 238 21.36 -0.49 -16.60
N VAL A 239 22.09 -0.34 -15.49
CA VAL A 239 23.36 0.40 -15.46
C VAL A 239 24.53 -0.38 -14.80
N GLY A 240 24.31 -1.59 -14.31
CA GLY A 240 25.37 -2.44 -13.75
C GLY A 240 26.17 -1.75 -12.64
N LYS A 241 27.49 -1.85 -12.73
CA LYS A 241 28.45 -1.29 -11.74
C LYS A 241 28.46 0.24 -11.63
N GLN A 242 27.68 0.97 -12.42
CA GLN A 242 27.46 2.39 -12.16
C GLN A 242 26.60 2.60 -10.91
N LEU A 243 25.85 1.58 -10.50
CA LEU A 243 25.02 1.58 -9.30
C LEU A 243 25.86 1.19 -8.07
N THR A 244 25.78 2.02 -7.03
CA THR A 244 26.27 1.69 -5.68
C THR A 244 25.08 1.68 -4.72
N CYS A 245 24.84 0.55 -4.05
CA CYS A 245 23.84 0.39 -3.01
C CYS A 245 24.50 0.49 -1.64
N VAL A 246 24.01 1.38 -0.80
CA VAL A 246 24.43 1.53 0.60
C VAL A 246 23.36 0.94 1.50
N PHE A 247 23.70 -0.08 2.25
CA PHE A 247 22.86 -0.72 3.25
C PHE A 247 23.35 -0.36 4.65
N VAL A 248 22.52 0.32 5.43
CA VAL A 248 22.84 0.71 6.81
C VAL A 248 22.28 -0.32 7.78
N ASP A 249 23.18 -1.08 8.40
CA ASP A 249 22.82 -1.97 9.51
C ASP A 249 22.81 -1.15 10.81
N HIS A 250 21.60 -0.69 11.15
CA HIS A 250 21.37 0.16 12.33
C HIS A 250 21.07 -0.64 13.61
N GLY A 251 21.19 -1.96 13.58
CA GLY A 251 20.98 -2.82 14.74
C GLY A 251 19.51 -3.09 15.10
N LEU A 252 18.57 -2.39 14.49
CA LEU A 252 17.11 -2.54 14.73
C LEU A 252 16.44 -3.41 13.65
N LEU A 253 17.24 -4.17 12.91
CA LEU A 253 16.78 -5.11 11.89
C LEU A 253 16.26 -6.40 12.54
N ARG A 254 15.48 -7.18 11.79
CA ARG A 254 15.14 -8.55 12.17
C ARG A 254 16.41 -9.39 12.34
N LYS A 255 16.27 -10.51 13.06
CA LYS A 255 17.37 -11.48 13.21
C LYS A 255 17.90 -11.92 11.85
N ASN A 256 19.21 -11.83 11.65
CA ASN A 256 19.97 -12.19 10.44
C ASN A 256 19.61 -11.38 9.17
N GLU A 257 18.75 -10.36 9.24
CA GLU A 257 18.26 -9.63 8.07
C GLU A 257 19.41 -8.95 7.31
N GLY A 258 20.40 -8.39 8.00
CA GLY A 258 21.57 -7.78 7.36
C GLY A 258 22.37 -8.78 6.52
N ASP A 259 22.55 -9.99 7.04
CA ASP A 259 23.27 -11.07 6.36
C ASP A 259 22.47 -11.61 5.16
N GLU A 260 21.14 -11.70 5.29
CA GLU A 260 20.24 -12.06 4.17
C GLU A 260 20.32 -11.04 3.04
N VAL A 261 20.33 -9.74 3.35
CA VAL A 261 20.47 -8.67 2.36
C VAL A 261 21.84 -8.73 1.68
N GLU A 262 22.91 -8.91 2.45
CA GLU A 262 24.26 -9.03 1.91
C GLU A 262 24.44 -10.29 1.03
N ALA A 263 23.83 -11.41 1.38
CA ALA A 263 23.84 -12.63 0.56
C ALA A 263 23.20 -12.41 -0.82
N VAL A 264 22.23 -11.51 -0.91
CA VAL A 264 21.52 -11.22 -2.18
C VAL A 264 22.19 -10.11 -2.98
N PHE A 265 22.62 -9.03 -2.32
CA PHE A 265 23.11 -7.82 -2.99
C PHE A 265 24.62 -7.62 -2.86
N GLY A 266 25.28 -8.40 -2.03
CA GLY A 266 26.72 -8.36 -1.81
C GLY A 266 27.54 -8.89 -2.99
N PRO A 267 28.87 -8.89 -2.86
CA PRO A 267 29.78 -9.29 -3.94
C PRO A 267 29.57 -10.71 -4.48
N ASP A 268 29.10 -11.62 -3.65
CA ASP A 268 28.81 -13.01 -4.00
C ASP A 268 27.36 -13.22 -4.48
N GLY A 269 26.55 -12.15 -4.48
CA GLY A 269 25.15 -12.18 -4.89
C GLY A 269 24.98 -12.20 -6.41
N PRO A 270 23.76 -12.48 -6.92
CA PRO A 270 23.48 -12.65 -8.35
C PRO A 270 23.41 -11.33 -9.14
N TYR A 271 23.51 -10.17 -8.50
CA TYR A 271 23.30 -8.88 -9.16
C TYR A 271 24.59 -8.09 -9.39
N ASP A 272 24.73 -7.52 -10.59
CA ASP A 272 25.89 -6.71 -10.97
C ASP A 272 25.74 -5.26 -10.47
N LEU A 273 26.16 -5.01 -9.22
CA LEU A 273 26.14 -3.69 -8.57
C LEU A 273 27.29 -3.58 -7.57
N ASN A 274 27.59 -2.38 -7.07
CA ASN A 274 28.45 -2.21 -5.93
C ASN A 274 27.61 -2.19 -4.64
N PHE A 275 28.03 -2.97 -3.64
CA PHE A 275 27.34 -3.05 -2.37
C PHE A 275 28.23 -2.60 -1.22
N VAL A 276 27.70 -1.72 -0.37
CA VAL A 276 28.39 -1.22 0.83
C VAL A 276 27.48 -1.46 2.04
N ARG A 277 27.88 -2.37 2.94
CA ARG A 277 27.23 -2.55 4.24
C ARG A 277 27.94 -1.69 5.28
N VAL A 278 27.18 -0.83 5.95
CA VAL A 278 27.67 0.04 7.02
C VAL A 278 27.15 -0.49 8.34
N ASN A 279 28.04 -1.00 9.19
CA ASN A 279 27.67 -1.36 10.56
C ASN A 279 27.63 -0.09 11.42
N ALA A 280 26.42 0.37 11.73
CA ALA A 280 26.16 1.54 12.54
C ALA A 280 25.41 1.21 13.86
N GLN A 281 25.27 -0.07 14.23
CA GLN A 281 24.42 -0.54 15.33
C GLN A 281 24.68 0.23 16.63
N GLN A 282 25.93 0.31 17.09
CA GLN A 282 26.28 0.99 18.33
C GLN A 282 25.88 2.46 18.31
N ARG A 283 26.06 3.13 17.17
CA ARG A 283 25.72 4.54 16.98
C ARG A 283 24.22 4.82 17.19
N PHE A 284 23.37 3.91 16.69
CA PHE A 284 21.93 4.00 16.92
C PHE A 284 21.55 3.70 18.37
N TYR A 285 22.14 2.68 18.99
CA TYR A 285 21.89 2.39 20.40
C TYR A 285 22.29 3.55 21.31
N ASP A 286 23.43 4.18 21.08
CA ASP A 286 23.89 5.34 21.85
C ASP A 286 22.93 6.53 21.72
N LYS A 287 22.38 6.77 20.54
CA LYS A 287 21.40 7.84 20.28
C LYS A 287 20.01 7.57 20.88
N LEU A 288 19.63 6.31 20.99
CA LEU A 288 18.33 5.90 21.53
C LEU A 288 18.38 5.66 23.05
N ALA A 289 19.55 5.76 23.68
CA ALA A 289 19.70 5.51 25.10
C ALA A 289 18.79 6.45 25.94
N GLY A 290 17.86 5.86 26.72
CA GLY A 290 16.91 6.60 27.55
C GLY A 290 15.76 7.27 26.81
N VAL A 291 15.63 7.10 25.49
CA VAL A 291 14.53 7.63 24.69
C VAL A 291 13.35 6.67 24.75
N THR A 292 12.21 7.14 25.28
CA THR A 292 11.01 6.32 25.49
C THR A 292 9.81 6.79 24.68
N GLU A 293 9.84 8.01 24.14
CA GLU A 293 8.73 8.60 23.42
C GLU A 293 8.79 8.14 21.94
N PRO A 294 7.69 7.57 21.38
CA PRO A 294 7.68 6.94 20.06
C PRO A 294 8.10 7.86 18.90
N GLU A 295 7.59 9.09 18.87
CA GLU A 295 7.93 10.04 17.80
C GLU A 295 9.40 10.50 17.87
N GLN A 296 9.96 10.62 19.07
CA GLN A 296 11.39 10.91 19.22
C GLN A 296 12.25 9.75 18.73
N LYS A 297 11.88 8.49 19.02
CA LYS A 297 12.57 7.33 18.47
C LYS A 297 12.58 7.36 16.95
N ARG A 298 11.40 7.55 16.32
CA ARG A 298 11.25 7.64 14.86
C ARG A 298 12.14 8.72 14.26
N LYS A 299 12.12 9.91 14.86
CA LYS A 299 12.92 11.06 14.42
C LYS A 299 14.42 10.78 14.54
N ILE A 300 14.88 10.28 15.67
CA ILE A 300 16.31 9.98 15.89
C ILE A 300 16.79 8.91 14.91
N ILE A 301 16.03 7.83 14.73
CA ILE A 301 16.38 6.76 13.81
C ILE A 301 16.48 7.29 12.38
N GLY A 302 15.50 8.09 11.95
CA GLY A 302 15.49 8.67 10.63
C GLY A 302 16.64 9.64 10.38
N GLU A 303 16.85 10.59 11.27
CA GLU A 303 17.95 11.56 11.16
C GLU A 303 19.32 10.87 11.14
N GLU A 304 19.51 9.87 11.99
CA GLU A 304 20.77 9.16 12.07
C GLU A 304 21.04 8.29 10.84
N PHE A 305 19.99 7.67 10.28
CA PHE A 305 20.08 6.93 9.03
C PHE A 305 20.58 7.82 7.89
N ILE A 306 20.03 9.03 7.77
CA ILE A 306 20.49 9.99 6.75
C ILE A 306 21.94 10.38 6.95
N ARG A 307 22.35 10.69 8.19
CA ARG A 307 23.73 11.07 8.49
C ARG A 307 24.73 9.97 8.10
N VAL A 308 24.42 8.73 8.47
CA VAL A 308 25.26 7.58 8.09
C VAL A 308 25.33 7.44 6.57
N PHE A 309 24.18 7.57 5.89
CA PHE A 309 24.10 7.49 4.45
C PHE A 309 24.92 8.61 3.76
N GLU A 310 24.83 9.87 4.25
CA GLU A 310 25.61 11.00 3.74
C GLU A 310 27.10 10.82 3.94
N GLU A 311 27.53 10.28 5.08
CA GLU A 311 28.94 9.99 5.36
C GLU A 311 29.49 8.96 4.38
N GLU A 312 28.73 7.91 4.06
CA GLU A 312 29.14 6.92 3.07
C GLU A 312 29.09 7.47 1.64
N ALA A 313 28.08 8.26 1.30
CA ALA A 313 28.00 8.92 0.01
C ALA A 313 29.22 9.82 -0.26
N LYS A 314 29.71 10.54 0.76
CA LYS A 314 30.94 11.36 0.66
C LYS A 314 32.19 10.50 0.39
N LYS A 315 32.28 9.29 0.96
CA LYS A 315 33.40 8.36 0.69
C LYS A 315 33.35 7.81 -0.74
N ILE A 316 32.15 7.55 -1.27
CA ILE A 316 31.94 7.10 -2.65
C ILE A 316 32.33 8.19 -3.64
N GLY A 317 32.20 9.47 -3.25
CA GLY A 317 32.54 10.63 -4.06
C GLY A 317 31.35 11.13 -4.87
N ALA A 318 31.63 11.88 -5.96
CA ALA A 318 30.60 12.50 -6.77
C ALA A 318 29.65 11.44 -7.37
N VAL A 319 28.35 11.62 -7.14
CA VAL A 319 27.28 10.85 -7.74
C VAL A 319 26.39 11.76 -8.59
N ASP A 320 25.84 11.24 -9.67
CA ASP A 320 24.99 12.03 -10.57
C ASP A 320 23.50 11.84 -10.23
N PHE A 321 23.13 10.66 -9.76
CA PHE A 321 21.72 10.29 -9.53
C PHE A 321 21.54 9.61 -8.17
N LEU A 322 20.47 10.01 -7.47
CA LEU A 322 20.00 9.35 -6.26
C LEU A 322 18.75 8.52 -6.59
N VAL A 323 18.71 7.26 -6.16
CA VAL A 323 17.53 6.39 -6.33
C VAL A 323 16.62 6.50 -5.13
N GLN A 324 15.33 6.67 -5.40
CA GLN A 324 14.29 6.66 -4.40
C GLN A 324 13.25 5.59 -4.74
N GLY A 325 12.87 4.79 -3.74
CA GLY A 325 11.89 3.72 -3.88
C GLY A 325 10.43 4.19 -3.77
N THR A 326 10.14 5.42 -4.20
CA THR A 326 8.79 6.00 -4.22
C THR A 326 7.85 5.13 -5.04
N ILE A 327 6.67 4.83 -4.51
CA ILE A 327 5.59 4.11 -5.19
C ILE A 327 4.38 5.02 -5.42
N TYR A 328 3.42 4.56 -6.22
CA TYR A 328 2.31 5.42 -6.64
C TYR A 328 1.41 5.93 -5.50
N PRO A 329 1.11 5.16 -4.44
CA PRO A 329 0.42 5.69 -3.27
C PRO A 329 1.13 6.88 -2.62
N ASP A 330 2.46 6.86 -2.51
CA ASP A 330 3.24 7.98 -1.94
C ASP A 330 3.05 9.27 -2.78
N VAL A 331 2.94 9.12 -4.10
CA VAL A 331 2.70 10.24 -5.03
C VAL A 331 1.32 10.85 -4.81
N ILE A 332 0.30 10.01 -4.63
CA ILE A 332 -1.08 10.47 -4.40
C ILE A 332 -1.17 11.19 -3.06
N GLU A 333 -0.62 10.62 -1.99
CA GLU A 333 -0.65 11.19 -0.64
C GLU A 333 0.13 12.50 -0.51
N SER A 334 1.22 12.65 -1.27
CA SER A 334 2.02 13.88 -1.29
C SER A 334 1.33 15.05 -1.99
N GLY A 335 0.19 14.84 -2.63
CA GLY A 335 -0.55 15.80 -3.44
C GLY A 335 0.01 15.93 -4.85
N LEU A 336 -0.90 15.97 -5.83
CA LEU A 336 -0.58 16.06 -7.28
C LEU A 336 -0.17 17.47 -7.74
N GLY A 337 0.21 18.38 -6.83
CA GLY A 337 0.60 19.77 -7.13
C GLY A 337 2.03 19.91 -7.63
N LYS A 338 2.30 20.95 -8.44
CA LYS A 338 3.59 21.32 -9.04
C LYS A 338 4.73 21.64 -8.05
N SER A 339 4.49 21.50 -6.76
CA SER A 339 5.44 21.73 -5.67
C SER A 339 5.36 20.61 -4.63
N ALA A 340 5.23 19.37 -5.07
CA ALA A 340 5.33 18.24 -4.18
C ALA A 340 6.78 18.13 -3.65
N VAL A 341 7.07 18.95 -2.65
CA VAL A 341 8.05 18.59 -1.64
C VAL A 341 7.46 17.33 -1.03
N ILE A 342 8.04 16.19 -1.37
CA ILE A 342 7.69 14.89 -0.81
C ILE A 342 7.79 15.05 0.70
N LYS A 343 6.65 15.31 1.36
CA LYS A 343 6.57 15.28 2.81
C LYS A 343 6.66 13.80 3.19
N SER A 344 7.85 13.45 3.54
CA SER A 344 8.44 12.23 4.00
C SER A 344 7.76 11.60 5.21
N HIS A 345 6.52 11.10 5.09
CA HIS A 345 5.98 10.28 6.18
C HIS A 345 6.35 8.79 6.05
N HIS A 346 6.82 8.35 4.87
CA HIS A 346 7.34 7.00 4.66
C HIS A 346 8.85 6.96 4.34
N ASN A 347 9.46 8.06 3.91
CA ASN A 347 10.91 8.21 3.92
C ASN A 347 11.32 8.78 5.27
N VAL A 348 11.71 7.92 6.17
CA VAL A 348 12.25 8.28 7.47
C VAL A 348 13.47 9.17 7.23
N GLY A 349 13.26 10.51 7.31
CA GLY A 349 14.35 11.45 7.36
C GLY A 349 14.55 12.44 6.22
N GLY A 350 13.75 12.43 5.14
CA GLY A 350 13.91 13.41 4.04
C GLY A 350 15.07 13.11 3.08
N LEU A 351 15.34 14.03 2.16
CA LEU A 351 16.48 13.94 1.27
C LEU A 351 17.77 14.32 2.00
N PRO A 352 18.92 13.72 1.66
CA PRO A 352 20.20 14.10 2.22
C PRO A 352 20.54 15.55 1.82
N ASP A 353 20.73 16.43 2.81
CA ASP A 353 21.04 17.86 2.56
C ASP A 353 22.45 18.10 2.04
N HIS A 354 23.35 17.11 2.18
CA HIS A 354 24.77 17.23 1.90
C HIS A 354 25.31 16.28 0.83
N VAL A 355 24.42 15.66 0.05
CA VAL A 355 24.80 14.85 -1.12
C VAL A 355 24.44 15.65 -2.38
N ASP A 356 25.47 16.11 -3.10
CA ASP A 356 25.27 16.76 -4.39
C ASP A 356 24.96 15.70 -5.45
N PHE A 357 23.75 15.73 -5.99
CA PHE A 357 23.31 14.92 -7.13
C PHE A 357 22.52 15.80 -8.11
N LYS A 358 22.50 15.39 -9.38
CA LYS A 358 21.84 16.16 -10.44
C LYS A 358 20.34 15.95 -10.43
N GLU A 359 19.90 14.69 -10.22
CA GLU A 359 18.50 14.30 -10.35
C GLU A 359 18.18 13.03 -9.55
N ILE A 360 16.90 12.89 -9.16
CA ILE A 360 16.37 11.68 -8.53
C ILE A 360 15.84 10.74 -9.60
N VAL A 361 16.10 9.44 -9.42
CA VAL A 361 15.54 8.35 -10.22
C VAL A 361 14.53 7.59 -9.37
N GLU A 362 13.27 7.62 -9.76
CA GLU A 362 12.15 6.95 -9.09
C GLU A 362 11.53 5.88 -10.00
N PRO A 363 12.15 4.70 -10.13
CA PRO A 363 11.75 3.73 -11.15
C PRO A 363 10.40 3.08 -10.87
N LEU A 364 9.90 3.15 -9.64
CA LEU A 364 8.66 2.51 -9.19
C LEU A 364 7.50 3.50 -8.98
N ARG A 365 7.71 4.78 -9.27
CA ARG A 365 6.77 5.88 -9.00
C ARG A 365 5.36 5.66 -9.56
N MET A 366 5.23 4.88 -10.62
CA MET A 366 3.96 4.58 -11.28
C MET A 366 3.28 3.31 -10.76
N LEU A 367 3.90 2.55 -9.84
CA LEU A 367 3.43 1.24 -9.41
C LEU A 367 2.74 1.29 -8.06
N PHE A 368 1.66 0.53 -7.93
CA PHE A 368 1.13 0.12 -6.62
C PHE A 368 2.00 -0.98 -6.01
N LYS A 369 1.84 -1.22 -4.70
CA LYS A 369 2.67 -2.19 -3.95
C LYS A 369 2.60 -3.62 -4.51
N ASP A 370 1.43 -4.06 -4.95
CA ASP A 370 1.25 -5.37 -5.58
C ASP A 370 1.88 -5.43 -6.97
N GLU A 371 1.88 -4.33 -7.72
CA GLU A 371 2.58 -4.22 -9.00
C GLU A 371 4.10 -4.24 -8.82
N VAL A 372 4.62 -3.59 -7.76
CA VAL A 372 6.05 -3.68 -7.40
C VAL A 372 6.46 -5.12 -7.13
N ARG A 373 5.63 -5.90 -6.42
CA ARG A 373 5.89 -7.33 -6.19
C ARG A 373 5.89 -8.12 -7.50
N LYS A 374 4.92 -7.89 -8.38
CA LYS A 374 4.89 -8.53 -9.71
C LYS A 374 6.13 -8.17 -10.54
N ALA A 375 6.53 -6.89 -10.54
CA ALA A 375 7.77 -6.46 -11.19
C ALA A 375 9.01 -7.14 -10.57
N GLY A 376 9.03 -7.35 -9.25
CA GLY A 376 10.07 -8.11 -8.57
C GLY A 376 10.18 -9.55 -9.05
N LEU A 377 9.05 -10.24 -9.25
CA LEU A 377 9.02 -11.59 -9.81
C LEU A 377 9.54 -11.62 -11.26
N GLU A 378 9.11 -10.67 -12.11
CA GLU A 378 9.62 -10.52 -13.50
C GLU A 378 11.13 -10.24 -13.54
N LEU A 379 11.66 -9.55 -12.54
CA LEU A 379 13.10 -9.33 -12.41
C LEU A 379 13.88 -10.55 -11.92
N GLY A 380 13.19 -11.62 -11.49
CA GLY A 380 13.79 -12.83 -10.94
C GLY A 380 14.23 -12.70 -9.48
N ILE A 381 13.64 -11.78 -8.72
CA ILE A 381 13.89 -11.66 -7.29
C ILE A 381 13.23 -12.84 -6.57
N PRO A 382 13.92 -13.50 -5.62
CA PRO A 382 13.35 -14.64 -4.89
C PRO A 382 12.05 -14.31 -4.17
N ASP A 383 11.10 -15.24 -4.18
CA ASP A 383 9.76 -15.07 -3.60
C ASP A 383 9.79 -14.61 -2.14
N TYR A 384 10.70 -15.14 -1.32
CA TYR A 384 10.80 -14.76 0.09
C TYR A 384 11.17 -13.29 0.32
N LEU A 385 11.80 -12.63 -0.65
CA LEU A 385 12.08 -11.19 -0.62
C LEU A 385 10.88 -10.40 -1.17
N VAL A 386 10.26 -10.86 -2.26
CA VAL A 386 9.14 -10.18 -2.91
C VAL A 386 7.90 -10.19 -2.03
N PHE A 387 7.60 -11.32 -1.38
CA PHE A 387 6.42 -11.48 -0.52
C PHE A 387 6.70 -11.21 0.96
N ARG A 388 7.85 -10.63 1.26
CA ARG A 388 8.18 -10.20 2.60
C ARG A 388 7.10 -9.28 3.16
N GLN A 389 6.65 -9.57 4.40
CA GLN A 389 5.69 -8.70 5.08
C GLN A 389 6.30 -7.31 5.34
N PRO A 390 5.48 -6.26 5.42
CA PRO A 390 5.95 -4.91 5.72
C PRO A 390 6.81 -4.90 6.98
N PHE A 391 7.85 -4.07 6.96
CA PHE A 391 8.70 -3.81 8.11
C PHE A 391 8.84 -2.29 8.26
N PRO A 392 8.59 -1.75 9.45
CA PRO A 392 8.58 -0.31 9.62
C PRO A 392 9.98 0.29 9.43
N GLY A 393 10.05 1.52 8.91
CA GLY A 393 11.31 2.22 8.71
C GLY A 393 12.19 2.31 9.98
N PRO A 394 11.62 2.60 11.18
CA PRO A 394 12.37 2.57 12.43
C PRO A 394 12.76 1.17 12.92
N GLY A 395 12.43 0.12 12.20
CA GLY A 395 12.76 -1.25 12.55
C GLY A 395 12.12 -1.70 13.86
N LEU A 396 12.83 -2.53 14.61
CA LEU A 396 12.38 -3.04 15.91
C LEU A 396 12.29 -1.95 17.00
N GLY A 397 12.81 -0.75 16.75
CA GLY A 397 12.77 0.35 17.71
C GLY A 397 11.35 0.72 18.16
N ILE A 398 10.35 0.57 17.28
CA ILE A 398 8.92 0.81 17.58
C ILE A 398 8.14 -0.45 17.98
N ARG A 399 8.85 -1.58 18.11
CA ARG A 399 8.32 -2.83 18.68
C ARG A 399 8.86 -3.11 20.09
N ILE A 400 9.56 -2.13 20.66
CA ILE A 400 10.06 -2.13 22.04
C ILE A 400 9.44 -0.96 22.74
N ILE A 401 8.42 -1.19 23.57
CA ILE A 401 7.78 -0.14 24.35
C ILE A 401 8.79 0.37 25.39
N GLY A 402 8.96 1.70 25.46
CA GLY A 402 9.93 2.35 26.33
C GLY A 402 11.33 2.46 25.71
N ASP A 403 12.38 2.46 26.51
CA ASP A 403 13.76 2.63 26.05
C ASP A 403 14.28 1.44 25.24
N VAL A 404 15.06 1.72 24.23
CA VAL A 404 15.67 0.71 23.33
C VAL A 404 17.07 0.38 23.82
N THR A 405 17.35 -0.90 24.08
CA THR A 405 18.67 -1.40 24.43
C THR A 405 19.02 -2.62 23.58
N GLU A 406 20.31 -2.90 23.43
CA GLU A 406 20.79 -4.08 22.69
C GLU A 406 20.17 -5.39 23.22
N GLU A 407 20.07 -5.55 24.56
CA GLU A 407 19.40 -6.70 25.19
C GLU A 407 17.94 -6.84 24.75
N LYS A 408 17.18 -5.74 24.81
CA LYS A 408 15.76 -5.74 24.41
C LYS A 408 15.57 -6.00 22.93
N VAL A 409 16.44 -5.44 22.09
CA VAL A 409 16.44 -5.73 20.66
C VAL A 409 16.68 -7.21 20.40
N LYS A 410 17.65 -7.81 21.09
CA LYS A 410 17.95 -9.25 20.98
C LYS A 410 16.76 -10.12 21.39
N ILE A 411 16.06 -9.76 22.45
CA ILE A 411 14.83 -10.45 22.88
C ILE A 411 13.78 -10.42 21.76
N VAL A 412 13.51 -9.24 21.19
CA VAL A 412 12.53 -9.11 20.11
C VAL A 412 12.95 -9.84 18.85
N GLN A 413 14.24 -9.76 18.47
CA GLN A 413 14.78 -10.48 17.31
C GLN A 413 14.56 -12.00 17.44
N ASP A 414 14.88 -12.57 18.60
CA ASP A 414 14.76 -14.01 18.82
C ASP A 414 13.27 -14.43 18.89
N ALA A 415 12.43 -13.67 19.60
CA ALA A 415 11.00 -13.95 19.68
C ALA A 415 10.28 -13.82 18.33
N ASP A 416 10.58 -12.76 17.57
CA ASP A 416 10.01 -12.53 16.23
C ASP A 416 10.46 -13.61 15.23
N ALA A 417 11.70 -14.05 15.31
CA ALA A 417 12.21 -15.14 14.46
C ALA A 417 11.47 -16.45 14.72
N ILE A 418 11.28 -16.82 15.99
CA ILE A 418 10.50 -18.01 16.38
C ILE A 418 9.06 -17.89 15.88
N TYR A 419 8.43 -16.73 16.10
CA TYR A 419 7.05 -16.53 15.69
C TYR A 419 6.88 -16.62 14.17
N ARG A 420 7.75 -15.98 13.38
CA ARG A 420 7.72 -16.07 11.92
C ARG A 420 7.96 -17.49 11.40
N GLU A 421 8.86 -18.22 12.04
CA GLU A 421 9.15 -19.62 11.67
C GLU A 421 7.92 -20.51 11.88
N GLU A 422 7.24 -20.42 13.03
CA GLU A 422 6.05 -21.22 13.30
C GLU A 422 4.84 -20.82 12.44
N ILE A 423 4.66 -19.54 12.13
CA ILE A 423 3.64 -19.09 11.16
C ILE A 423 3.94 -19.67 9.76
N ALA A 424 5.19 -19.67 9.32
CA ALA A 424 5.56 -20.25 8.04
C ALA A 424 5.26 -21.77 8.00
N ARG A 425 5.60 -22.51 9.05
CA ARG A 425 5.24 -23.94 9.17
C ARG A 425 3.74 -24.17 9.16
N ALA A 426 2.98 -23.31 9.83
CA ALA A 426 1.51 -23.39 9.85
C ALA A 426 0.90 -23.12 8.45
N MET A 427 1.48 -22.19 7.67
CA MET A 427 1.10 -21.94 6.28
C MET A 427 1.46 -23.13 5.37
N GLU A 428 2.63 -23.73 5.54
CA GLU A 428 3.05 -24.91 4.79
C GLU A 428 2.16 -26.12 5.05
N SER A 429 1.73 -26.32 6.29
CA SER A 429 0.83 -27.40 6.69
C SER A 429 -0.65 -27.15 6.36
N GLY A 430 -1.00 -25.95 5.90
CA GLY A 430 -2.39 -25.57 5.58
C GLY A 430 -3.25 -25.19 6.80
N LEU A 431 -2.66 -25.01 7.98
CA LEU A 431 -3.35 -24.53 9.18
C LEU A 431 -3.69 -23.04 9.11
N ILE A 432 -2.93 -22.28 8.35
CA ILE A 432 -3.10 -20.84 8.09
C ILE A 432 -3.03 -20.64 6.59
N PRO A 433 -3.91 -19.79 5.99
CA PRO A 433 -3.88 -19.48 4.56
C PRO A 433 -2.51 -18.93 4.11
N LYS A 434 -2.04 -19.36 2.94
CA LYS A 434 -0.81 -18.86 2.34
C LYS A 434 -1.00 -17.45 1.81
N TYR A 435 0.10 -16.76 1.57
CA TYR A 435 0.06 -15.44 0.95
C TYR A 435 -0.69 -15.47 -0.40
N GLY A 436 -1.63 -14.54 -0.58
CA GLY A 436 -2.48 -14.46 -1.77
C GLY A 436 -3.78 -15.26 -1.70
N GLU A 437 -3.96 -16.09 -0.68
CA GLU A 437 -5.22 -16.77 -0.40
C GLU A 437 -6.16 -15.89 0.44
N GLU A 438 -7.46 -16.16 0.38
CA GLU A 438 -8.45 -15.48 1.21
C GLU A 438 -8.16 -15.74 2.70
N GLY A 439 -8.17 -14.66 3.51
CA GLY A 439 -7.85 -14.77 4.94
C GLY A 439 -6.35 -14.85 5.26
N THR A 440 -5.46 -14.60 4.28
CA THR A 440 -4.01 -14.54 4.51
C THR A 440 -3.64 -13.44 5.50
N LEU A 441 -2.60 -13.67 6.30
CA LEU A 441 -2.09 -12.68 7.25
C LEU A 441 -1.46 -11.49 6.50
N GLY A 442 -1.89 -10.27 6.82
CA GLY A 442 -1.31 -9.05 6.28
C GLY A 442 0.01 -8.68 6.95
N GLN A 443 0.06 -8.83 8.28
CA GLN A 443 1.26 -8.59 9.08
C GLN A 443 1.21 -9.40 10.38
N TYR A 444 2.37 -9.89 10.82
CA TYR A 444 2.53 -10.57 12.11
C TYR A 444 3.94 -10.37 12.65
N PHE A 445 4.07 -10.18 13.96
CA PHE A 445 5.35 -9.88 14.60
C PHE A 445 5.29 -10.08 16.12
N ALA A 446 6.46 -10.09 16.76
CA ALA A 446 6.62 -10.01 18.20
C ALA A 446 7.04 -8.59 18.62
N ALA A 447 6.55 -8.13 19.77
CA ALA A 447 6.90 -6.86 20.39
C ALA A 447 7.22 -7.06 21.87
N LEU A 448 8.09 -6.21 22.43
CA LEU A 448 8.42 -6.21 23.84
C LEU A 448 7.59 -5.14 24.57
N THR A 449 6.71 -5.59 25.45
CA THR A 449 5.77 -4.69 26.17
C THR A 449 6.42 -3.88 27.28
N ASN A 450 7.67 -4.12 27.62
CA ASN A 450 8.36 -3.62 28.81
C ASN A 450 7.68 -4.01 30.15
N MET A 451 6.57 -4.76 30.10
CA MET A 451 5.92 -5.33 31.27
C MET A 451 6.78 -6.48 31.82
N ARG A 452 7.02 -6.48 33.12
CA ARG A 452 7.64 -7.60 33.82
C ARG A 452 6.63 -8.37 34.65
N SER A 453 6.80 -9.67 34.71
CA SER A 453 5.93 -10.53 35.50
C SER A 453 6.73 -11.56 36.30
N VAL A 454 6.13 -12.02 37.39
CA VAL A 454 6.68 -13.13 38.16
C VAL A 454 6.41 -14.44 37.39
N GLY A 455 7.45 -15.25 37.26
CA GLY A 455 7.39 -16.60 36.73
C GLY A 455 8.05 -17.60 37.68
N VAL A 456 7.85 -18.87 37.40
CA VAL A 456 8.58 -19.98 38.05
C VAL A 456 9.18 -20.82 36.94
N MET A 457 10.50 -20.84 36.88
CA MET A 457 11.24 -21.61 35.87
C MET A 457 12.19 -22.60 36.61
N GLY A 458 11.85 -23.87 36.54
CA GLY A 458 12.40 -24.86 37.45
C GLY A 458 12.00 -24.56 38.89
N ASP A 459 12.95 -24.57 39.81
CA ASP A 459 12.73 -24.32 41.26
C ASP A 459 12.92 -22.82 41.65
N PHE A 460 13.12 -21.95 40.66
CA PHE A 460 13.43 -20.54 40.92
C PHE A 460 12.33 -19.61 40.46
N ARG A 461 12.06 -18.56 41.26
CA ARG A 461 11.24 -17.43 40.84
C ARG A 461 12.02 -16.55 39.87
N THR A 462 11.40 -16.16 38.79
CA THR A 462 11.90 -15.18 37.82
C THR A 462 11.05 -13.92 37.84
N TYR A 463 11.64 -12.80 37.41
CA TYR A 463 10.93 -11.55 37.21
C TYR A 463 11.40 -10.97 35.87
N ASP A 464 10.77 -11.46 34.79
CA ASP A 464 11.21 -11.28 33.42
C ASP A 464 10.14 -10.60 32.57
N TYR A 465 10.48 -10.31 31.32
CA TYR A 465 9.62 -9.60 30.39
C TYR A 465 8.46 -10.46 29.87
N ALA A 466 7.40 -9.74 29.47
CA ALA A 466 6.33 -10.28 28.66
C ALA A 466 6.49 -9.83 27.19
N VAL A 467 6.45 -10.79 26.27
CA VAL A 467 6.42 -10.55 24.82
C VAL A 467 4.98 -10.58 24.36
N ALA A 468 4.60 -9.59 23.54
CA ALA A 468 3.31 -9.57 22.84
C ALA A 468 3.49 -10.12 21.42
N LEU A 469 2.59 -11.02 21.03
CA LEU A 469 2.42 -11.48 19.66
C LEU A 469 1.26 -10.73 19.03
N ARG A 470 1.42 -10.30 17.80
CA ARG A 470 0.38 -9.67 17.01
C ARG A 470 0.31 -10.31 15.64
N ALA A 471 -0.90 -10.58 15.16
CA ALA A 471 -1.18 -10.92 13.78
C ALA A 471 -2.47 -10.24 13.35
N VAL A 472 -2.51 -9.72 12.13
CA VAL A 472 -3.67 -8.99 11.61
C VAL A 472 -4.01 -9.45 10.19
N LEU A 473 -5.32 -9.43 9.91
CA LEU A 473 -5.90 -9.52 8.58
C LEU A 473 -6.13 -8.10 8.08
N THR A 474 -5.57 -7.76 6.94
CA THR A 474 -5.73 -6.44 6.33
C THR A 474 -5.47 -6.52 4.83
N SER A 475 -6.17 -5.72 4.05
CA SER A 475 -5.96 -5.58 2.60
C SER A 475 -5.22 -4.29 2.23
N ASP A 476 -5.36 -3.24 3.04
CA ASP A 476 -4.94 -1.88 2.72
C ASP A 476 -4.13 -1.19 3.84
N PHE A 477 -4.00 -1.84 4.99
CA PHE A 477 -3.38 -1.30 6.21
C PHE A 477 -4.09 -0.07 6.82
N MET A 478 -5.19 0.39 6.21
CA MET A 478 -6.04 1.46 6.78
C MET A 478 -6.90 0.89 7.90
N THR A 479 -7.48 -0.27 7.67
CA THR A 479 -8.22 -1.07 8.66
C THR A 479 -7.56 -2.43 8.82
N ALA A 480 -7.68 -3.01 10.02
CA ALA A 480 -7.16 -4.34 10.30
C ALA A 480 -7.97 -5.04 11.39
N GLU A 481 -8.20 -6.33 11.21
CA GLU A 481 -8.79 -7.19 12.23
C GLU A 481 -7.69 -8.07 12.84
N ALA A 482 -7.79 -8.36 14.15
CA ALA A 482 -6.89 -9.31 14.77
C ALA A 482 -7.14 -10.71 14.18
N ALA A 483 -6.09 -11.37 13.73
CA ALA A 483 -6.21 -12.70 13.14
C ALA A 483 -6.53 -13.75 14.23
N GLN A 484 -7.42 -14.68 13.94
CA GLN A 484 -7.69 -15.83 14.80
C GLN A 484 -6.72 -16.97 14.48
N LEU A 485 -5.56 -16.94 15.11
CA LEU A 485 -4.57 -18.00 14.94
C LEU A 485 -5.01 -19.31 15.64
N PRO A 486 -4.71 -20.48 15.06
CA PRO A 486 -4.95 -21.75 15.71
C PRO A 486 -4.24 -21.80 17.07
N TRP A 487 -4.95 -22.29 18.11
CA TRP A 487 -4.41 -22.34 19.47
C TRP A 487 -3.12 -23.16 19.58
N GLU A 488 -3.02 -24.24 18.83
CA GLU A 488 -1.81 -25.07 18.76
C GLU A 488 -0.58 -24.31 18.26
N VAL A 489 -0.75 -23.39 17.30
CA VAL A 489 0.33 -22.52 16.80
C VAL A 489 0.76 -21.56 17.91
N LEU A 490 -0.19 -20.89 18.57
CA LEU A 490 0.10 -19.99 19.69
C LEU A 490 0.78 -20.70 20.86
N GLN A 491 0.37 -21.92 21.18
CA GLN A 491 1.00 -22.73 22.23
C GLN A 491 2.44 -23.11 21.87
N THR A 492 2.69 -23.54 20.63
CA THR A 492 4.03 -23.89 20.15
C THR A 492 4.96 -22.68 20.19
N VAL A 493 4.50 -21.54 19.66
CA VAL A 493 5.24 -20.27 19.70
C VAL A 493 5.57 -19.87 21.14
N THR A 494 4.56 -19.90 22.02
CA THR A 494 4.72 -19.55 23.45
C THR A 494 5.75 -20.43 24.13
N THR A 495 5.66 -21.76 23.93
CA THR A 495 6.57 -22.72 24.51
C THR A 495 8.00 -22.50 24.03
N ARG A 496 8.18 -22.27 22.73
CA ARG A 496 9.50 -21.99 22.15
C ARG A 496 10.07 -20.67 22.67
N ILE A 497 9.30 -19.58 22.68
CA ILE A 497 9.79 -18.28 23.15
C ILE A 497 10.23 -18.36 24.60
N VAL A 498 9.42 -18.94 25.50
CA VAL A 498 9.76 -19.04 26.93
C VAL A 498 10.98 -19.91 27.17
N ASN A 499 11.21 -20.96 26.36
CA ASN A 499 12.35 -21.86 26.54
C ASN A 499 13.63 -21.39 25.83
N GLU A 500 13.51 -20.72 24.68
CA GLU A 500 14.65 -20.37 23.82
C GLU A 500 15.11 -18.92 23.99
N VAL A 501 14.22 -18.00 24.41
CA VAL A 501 14.52 -16.56 24.54
C VAL A 501 14.79 -16.22 26.01
N LYS A 502 15.99 -15.77 26.29
CA LYS A 502 16.37 -15.36 27.66
C LYS A 502 15.56 -14.15 28.12
N HIS A 503 15.33 -14.07 29.43
CA HIS A 503 14.63 -12.95 30.07
C HIS A 503 13.16 -12.78 29.63
N VAL A 504 12.51 -13.84 29.16
CA VAL A 504 11.08 -13.88 28.83
C VAL A 504 10.42 -15.02 29.59
N ASN A 505 9.40 -14.71 30.37
CA ASN A 505 8.62 -15.71 31.11
C ASN A 505 7.13 -15.66 30.82
N ARG A 506 6.70 -14.79 29.89
CA ARG A 506 5.27 -14.63 29.53
C ARG A 506 5.13 -14.22 28.08
N VAL A 507 4.10 -14.79 27.43
CA VAL A 507 3.68 -14.38 26.09
C VAL A 507 2.19 -14.02 26.15
N VAL A 508 1.82 -12.92 25.50
CA VAL A 508 0.43 -12.45 25.35
C VAL A 508 0.10 -12.30 23.88
N TYR A 509 -1.17 -12.39 23.51
CA TYR A 509 -1.63 -12.18 22.13
C TYR A 509 -2.54 -10.95 22.09
N ASP A 510 -2.25 -10.00 21.19
CA ASP A 510 -3.05 -8.79 21.01
C ASP A 510 -4.22 -9.04 20.05
N CYS A 511 -5.44 -8.96 20.59
CA CYS A 511 -6.71 -9.16 19.89
C CYS A 511 -7.35 -7.83 19.41
N THR A 512 -6.64 -6.71 19.46
CA THR A 512 -7.21 -5.39 19.14
C THR A 512 -7.24 -5.16 17.63
N GLY A 513 -8.37 -4.70 17.11
CA GLY A 513 -8.51 -4.26 15.72
C GLY A 513 -7.97 -2.84 15.48
N LYS A 514 -7.84 -2.46 14.22
CA LYS A 514 -7.56 -1.08 13.80
C LYS A 514 -8.74 -0.55 12.97
N PRO A 515 -9.47 0.49 13.42
CA PRO A 515 -9.38 1.12 14.73
C PRO A 515 -9.90 0.22 15.85
N PRO A 516 -9.77 0.53 17.19
CA PRO A 516 -9.16 1.75 17.75
C PRO A 516 -7.64 1.68 17.91
N GLY A 517 -7.05 0.47 17.87
CA GLY A 517 -5.60 0.31 17.92
C GLY A 517 -4.91 0.67 16.60
N THR A 518 -3.57 0.68 16.63
CA THR A 518 -2.72 0.68 15.44
C THR A 518 -2.24 -0.74 15.15
N ILE A 519 -1.59 -0.99 14.01
CA ILE A 519 -0.98 -2.29 13.76
C ILE A 519 0.31 -2.43 14.57
N GLU A 520 1.24 -1.46 14.45
CA GLU A 520 2.45 -1.39 15.27
C GLU A 520 2.13 -0.87 16.68
N PHE A 521 2.99 -1.14 17.67
CA PHE A 521 2.77 -0.75 19.06
C PHE A 521 3.19 0.69 19.36
N GLU A 522 4.18 1.23 18.62
CA GLU A 522 4.65 2.62 18.72
C GLU A 522 4.82 3.31 17.35
#